data_fffab753db7579404eda100013b9e205
#
_entry.id   fffab753db7579404eda100013b9e205
#
_cell.length_a   1.000
_cell.length_b   1.000
_cell.length_c   1.000
_cell.angle_alpha   90.00
_cell.angle_beta   90.00
_cell.angle_gamma   90.00
#
_symmetry.space_group_name_H-M   'P 1'
#
loop_
_entity.id
_entity.type
_entity.pdbx_description
1 polymer ?
#
loop_
_entity_poly.entity_id
_entity_poly.type
_entity_poly.pdbx_seq_one_letter_code
_entity_poly.pdbx_strand_id
1 'polypeptide(L)'
;MNRFFRRSAAIVILVGAVVAVVASGATARSSAKLQVCVLLPDTKSSVRWVQFDAPDFAKALKAAGVTYSITNALGDAQKQVSQADQCLANGAKVAVLTSIDAGSSIAIQKKFAAAGGKSIDYDRQVVGGIAKVYVTFDGKAVGAAQASGVVSALKGKSKPVVAELWGGPTDQNAFWFKSGNDAVLNPLFSSGKLTKGPQKFVPDWLATNAAPIFTQMLLKTNNKIDGVIAANDNIAGAVIATLKAKHLKPIPLSGQDATPQGVQYILAGWQTMTVYKYVPDEAKAAAAAAVALLKGKKVPGVNGFRKNGSKQEPTVALPVVSITKANYKRLFTDKFLTKSQVCVGAYAKYCK
;
A
#
# COMPACT_ATOMS: atom_id res chain seq x y z
N MET A 1 41.47 44.22 -83.10
CA MET A 1 41.62 45.67 -83.24
C MET A 1 41.34 46.34 -81.89
N ASN A 2 42.38 47.00 -81.35
CA ASN A 2 42.44 48.11 -80.35
C ASN A 2 41.68 47.99 -79.02
N ARG A 3 42.44 47.82 -77.90
CA ARG A 3 42.91 48.89 -76.97
C ARG A 3 41.77 49.37 -76.05
N PHE A 4 41.89 49.46 -74.67
CA PHE A 4 42.82 50.22 -73.84
C PHE A 4 42.78 49.83 -72.36
N PHE A 5 43.93 49.83 -71.74
CA PHE A 5 44.19 49.71 -70.31
C PHE A 5 43.56 50.87 -69.50
N ARG A 6 43.04 50.59 -68.34
CA ARG A 6 43.14 51.52 -67.21
C ARG A 6 43.20 50.74 -65.87
N ARG A 7 44.32 50.96 -65.22
CA ARG A 7 44.57 50.55 -63.82
C ARG A 7 43.82 51.51 -62.88
N SER A 8 43.11 50.95 -61.89
CA SER A 8 42.70 51.67 -60.68
C SER A 8 42.99 50.87 -59.48
N ALA A 9 43.85 51.39 -58.60
CA ALA A 9 44.25 50.87 -57.33
C ALA A 9 43.02 50.91 -56.36
N ALA A 10 42.63 49.77 -55.78
CA ALA A 10 41.66 49.74 -54.70
C ALA A 10 42.41 49.50 -53.38
N ILE A 11 42.23 50.41 -52.47
CA ILE A 11 42.72 50.43 -51.12
C ILE A 11 41.90 49.34 -50.35
N VAL A 12 42.60 48.34 -49.78
CA VAL A 12 42.02 47.32 -48.91
C VAL A 12 42.01 47.91 -47.49
N ILE A 13 40.86 48.26 -46.97
CA ILE A 13 40.65 48.55 -45.55
C ILE A 13 40.33 47.24 -44.82
N LEU A 14 41.29 46.76 -44.02
CA LEU A 14 41.10 45.62 -43.10
C LEU A 14 40.28 46.11 -41.88
N VAL A 15 38.97 45.78 -41.84
CA VAL A 15 38.18 45.93 -40.65
C VAL A 15 38.33 44.63 -39.83
N GLY A 16 39.14 44.66 -38.78
CA GLY A 16 39.26 43.58 -37.80
C GLY A 16 38.02 43.46 -36.97
N ALA A 17 37.15 42.49 -37.24
CA ALA A 17 36.04 42.12 -36.40
C ALA A 17 36.55 41.26 -35.23
N VAL A 18 36.65 41.90 -34.04
CA VAL A 18 36.87 41.15 -32.78
C VAL A 18 35.57 40.46 -32.43
N VAL A 19 35.47 39.16 -32.71
CA VAL A 19 34.38 38.30 -32.20
C VAL A 19 34.66 37.99 -30.74
N ALA A 20 34.04 38.72 -29.82
CA ALA A 20 34.01 38.34 -28.41
C ALA A 20 33.11 37.08 -28.25
N VAL A 21 33.71 35.92 -28.14
CA VAL A 21 33.00 34.71 -27.74
C VAL A 21 32.60 34.83 -26.27
N VAL A 22 31.35 35.29 -26.04
CA VAL A 22 30.74 35.17 -24.71
C VAL A 22 30.46 33.70 -24.47
N ALA A 23 31.38 33.03 -23.81
CA ALA A 23 31.14 31.68 -23.27
C ALA A 23 30.07 31.81 -22.17
N SER A 24 28.79 31.66 -22.58
CA SER A 24 27.70 31.48 -21.66
C SER A 24 27.95 30.17 -20.92
N GLY A 25 28.58 30.27 -19.75
CA GLY A 25 28.69 29.14 -18.83
C GLY A 25 27.30 28.71 -18.41
N ALA A 26 26.70 27.80 -19.20
CA ALA A 26 25.58 27.04 -18.75
C ALA A 26 26.06 26.21 -17.56
N THR A 27 25.91 26.75 -16.35
CA THR A 27 26.03 25.94 -15.14
C THR A 27 24.99 24.83 -15.25
N ALA A 28 25.42 23.65 -15.72
CA ALA A 28 24.63 22.45 -15.63
C ALA A 28 24.27 22.31 -14.14
N ARG A 29 23.02 22.63 -13.79
CA ARG A 29 22.48 22.31 -12.47
C ARG A 29 22.67 20.81 -12.34
N SER A 30 23.65 20.39 -11.56
CA SER A 30 23.78 19.00 -11.14
C SER A 30 22.43 18.63 -10.53
N SER A 31 21.65 17.83 -11.24
CA SER A 31 20.41 17.32 -10.66
C SER A 31 20.81 16.57 -9.39
N ALA A 32 20.27 16.99 -8.26
CA ALA A 32 20.59 16.36 -6.98
C ALA A 32 20.33 14.86 -7.11
N LYS A 33 21.37 14.05 -6.79
CA LYS A 33 21.28 12.59 -6.87
C LYS A 33 20.07 12.11 -6.07
N LEU A 34 19.34 11.16 -6.63
CA LEU A 34 18.24 10.50 -5.95
C LEU A 34 18.74 9.83 -4.66
N GLN A 35 18.01 9.97 -3.55
CA GLN A 35 18.38 9.41 -2.26
C GLN A 35 17.50 8.26 -1.83
N VAL A 36 16.19 8.40 -2.01
CA VAL A 36 15.17 7.44 -1.58
C VAL A 36 14.29 7.03 -2.75
N CYS A 37 14.06 5.73 -2.90
CA CYS A 37 13.07 5.18 -3.81
C CYS A 37 11.95 4.51 -3.04
N VAL A 38 10.70 4.87 -3.34
CA VAL A 38 9.50 4.19 -2.85
C VAL A 38 8.95 3.36 -3.99
N LEU A 39 8.86 2.05 -3.77
CA LEU A 39 8.47 1.04 -4.76
C LEU A 39 7.13 0.44 -4.33
N LEU A 40 6.03 1.00 -4.81
CA LEU A 40 4.67 0.57 -4.48
C LEU A 40 4.24 -0.60 -5.38
N PRO A 41 3.36 -1.50 -4.89
CA PRO A 41 3.13 -2.78 -5.54
C PRO A 41 2.17 -2.69 -6.73
N ASP A 42 1.00 -2.09 -6.54
CA ASP A 42 -0.09 -2.13 -7.53
C ASP A 42 -1.12 -1.01 -7.33
N THR A 43 -2.21 -1.03 -8.12
CA THR A 43 -3.32 -0.07 -8.03
C THR A 43 -4.67 -0.74 -7.79
N LYS A 44 -4.71 -2.08 -7.65
CA LYS A 44 -5.94 -2.88 -7.65
C LYS A 44 -6.19 -3.65 -6.36
N SER A 45 -5.14 -4.07 -5.65
CA SER A 45 -5.28 -4.83 -4.38
C SER A 45 -5.86 -3.97 -3.26
N SER A 46 -5.50 -2.68 -3.23
CA SER A 46 -6.11 -1.65 -2.38
C SER A 46 -5.92 -0.27 -3.02
N VAL A 47 -6.93 0.58 -2.93
CA VAL A 47 -6.85 1.98 -3.38
C VAL A 47 -5.86 2.81 -2.58
N ARG A 48 -5.42 2.32 -1.40
CA ARG A 48 -4.51 3.03 -0.51
C ARG A 48 -3.20 3.43 -1.20
N TRP A 49 -2.63 2.57 -2.04
CA TRP A 49 -1.34 2.79 -2.69
C TRP A 49 -1.29 4.08 -3.51
N VAL A 50 -2.42 4.44 -4.13
CA VAL A 50 -2.56 5.64 -4.96
C VAL A 50 -3.14 6.81 -4.18
N GLN A 51 -4.18 6.56 -3.36
CA GLN A 51 -4.92 7.63 -2.69
C GLN A 51 -4.24 8.13 -1.42
N PHE A 52 -3.47 7.29 -0.74
CA PHE A 52 -2.87 7.62 0.56
C PHE A 52 -1.35 7.47 0.54
N ASP A 53 -0.82 6.27 0.30
CA ASP A 53 0.61 5.99 0.45
C ASP A 53 1.49 6.90 -0.42
N ALA A 54 1.21 7.01 -1.72
CA ALA A 54 2.03 7.83 -2.62
C ALA A 54 2.04 9.33 -2.23
N PRO A 55 0.90 10.01 -1.99
CA PRO A 55 0.90 11.41 -1.57
C PRO A 55 1.47 11.62 -0.16
N ASP A 56 1.26 10.67 0.77
CA ASP A 56 1.80 10.79 2.13
C ASP A 56 3.32 10.62 2.15
N PHE A 57 3.88 9.68 1.36
CA PHE A 57 5.32 9.59 1.14
C PHE A 57 5.89 10.87 0.53
N ALA A 58 5.25 11.41 -0.52
CA ALA A 58 5.70 12.64 -1.15
C ALA A 58 5.77 13.79 -0.13
N LYS A 59 4.74 13.93 0.71
CA LYS A 59 4.68 14.92 1.78
C LYS A 59 5.77 14.69 2.82
N ALA A 60 5.93 13.45 3.31
CA ALA A 60 6.88 13.14 4.38
C ALA A 60 8.35 13.28 3.92
N LEU A 61 8.70 12.78 2.73
CA LEU A 61 10.06 12.85 2.18
C LEU A 61 10.43 14.28 1.79
N LYS A 62 9.49 15.06 1.22
CA LYS A 62 9.68 16.49 0.95
C LYS A 62 9.96 17.26 2.24
N ALA A 63 9.18 17.02 3.29
CA ALA A 63 9.39 17.66 4.60
C ALA A 63 10.73 17.27 5.23
N ALA A 64 11.24 16.07 4.96
CA ALA A 64 12.54 15.60 5.41
C ALA A 64 13.72 16.18 4.59
N GLY A 65 13.47 16.91 3.51
CA GLY A 65 14.49 17.53 2.66
C GLY A 65 15.33 16.54 1.87
N VAL A 66 14.81 15.34 1.56
CA VAL A 66 15.50 14.32 0.75
C VAL A 66 14.96 14.29 -0.67
N THR A 67 15.82 13.96 -1.63
CA THR A 67 15.42 13.69 -3.01
C THR A 67 14.84 12.30 -3.12
N TYR A 68 13.68 12.16 -3.75
CA TYR A 68 12.97 10.89 -3.80
C TYR A 68 12.28 10.63 -5.15
N SER A 69 12.01 9.36 -5.41
CA SER A 69 11.13 8.87 -6.48
C SER A 69 10.09 7.94 -5.87
N ILE A 70 8.86 8.02 -6.35
CA ILE A 70 7.76 7.14 -5.98
C ILE A 70 7.24 6.51 -7.25
N THR A 71 7.29 5.19 -7.34
CA THR A 71 6.83 4.42 -8.51
C THR A 71 5.83 3.35 -8.09
N ASN A 72 5.00 2.92 -9.03
CA ASN A 72 4.06 1.82 -8.84
C ASN A 72 4.27 0.77 -9.92
N ALA A 73 4.42 -0.48 -9.50
CA ALA A 73 4.71 -1.60 -10.40
C ALA A 73 3.47 -2.12 -11.14
N LEU A 74 2.27 -1.70 -10.76
CA LEU A 74 0.99 -2.13 -11.36
C LEU A 74 0.71 -3.63 -11.23
N GLY A 75 1.31 -4.28 -10.21
CA GLY A 75 1.19 -5.73 -9.97
C GLY A 75 2.23 -6.57 -10.70
N ASP A 76 3.16 -5.94 -11.41
CA ASP A 76 4.22 -6.62 -12.17
C ASP A 76 5.54 -6.60 -11.38
N ALA A 77 5.97 -7.78 -10.91
CA ALA A 77 7.18 -7.95 -10.12
C ALA A 77 8.45 -7.61 -10.92
N GLN A 78 8.50 -7.91 -12.23
CA GLN A 78 9.65 -7.58 -13.07
C GLN A 78 9.75 -6.07 -13.32
N LYS A 79 8.60 -5.41 -13.47
CA LYS A 79 8.55 -3.95 -13.52
C LYS A 79 9.06 -3.32 -12.23
N GLN A 80 8.73 -3.90 -11.06
CA GLN A 80 9.26 -3.41 -9.77
C GLN A 80 10.78 -3.55 -9.70
N VAL A 81 11.34 -4.67 -10.18
CA VAL A 81 12.79 -4.86 -10.31
C VAL A 81 13.41 -3.81 -11.24
N SER A 82 12.84 -3.59 -12.42
CA SER A 82 13.33 -2.57 -13.36
C SER A 82 13.28 -1.15 -12.78
N GLN A 83 12.22 -0.82 -12.02
CA GLN A 83 12.12 0.46 -11.30
C GLN A 83 13.22 0.59 -10.23
N ALA A 84 13.55 -0.49 -9.53
CA ALA A 84 14.65 -0.51 -8.56
C ALA A 84 16.01 -0.31 -9.23
N ASP A 85 16.26 -0.92 -10.40
CA ASP A 85 17.48 -0.71 -11.18
C ASP A 85 17.61 0.74 -11.64
N GLN A 86 16.54 1.34 -12.10
CA GLN A 86 16.52 2.76 -12.47
C GLN A 86 16.79 3.68 -11.26
N CYS A 87 16.26 3.33 -10.10
CA CYS A 87 16.56 4.03 -8.85
C CYS A 87 18.05 4.00 -8.50
N LEU A 88 18.66 2.84 -8.59
CA LEU A 88 20.11 2.67 -8.34
C LEU A 88 20.95 3.46 -9.35
N ALA A 89 20.61 3.40 -10.64
CA ALA A 89 21.28 4.18 -11.69
C ALA A 89 21.22 5.69 -11.42
N ASN A 90 20.12 6.18 -10.84
CA ASN A 90 19.94 7.57 -10.43
C ASN A 90 20.57 7.91 -9.06
N GLY A 91 21.24 6.95 -8.42
CA GLY A 91 22.03 7.16 -7.21
C GLY A 91 21.30 6.90 -5.89
N ALA A 92 20.09 6.32 -5.92
CA ALA A 92 19.34 6.00 -4.70
C ALA A 92 20.14 5.12 -3.74
N LYS A 93 20.05 5.43 -2.45
CA LYS A 93 20.74 4.72 -1.37
C LYS A 93 19.78 3.98 -0.44
N VAL A 94 18.50 4.30 -0.46
CA VAL A 94 17.48 3.61 0.33
C VAL A 94 16.29 3.26 -0.56
N ALA A 95 15.91 1.97 -0.54
CA ALA A 95 14.64 1.49 -1.08
C ALA A 95 13.62 1.35 0.05
N VAL A 96 12.45 1.95 -0.11
CA VAL A 96 11.25 1.65 0.67
C VAL A 96 10.38 0.77 -0.21
N LEU A 97 10.25 -0.51 0.15
CA LEU A 97 9.74 -1.56 -0.73
C LEU A 97 8.47 -2.18 -0.16
N THR A 98 7.38 -2.12 -0.92
CA THR A 98 6.19 -2.95 -0.67
C THR A 98 6.27 -4.18 -1.57
N SER A 99 6.43 -5.35 -0.97
CA SER A 99 6.65 -6.61 -1.70
C SER A 99 5.45 -7.02 -2.55
N ILE A 100 5.72 -7.45 -3.78
CA ILE A 100 4.74 -8.15 -4.63
C ILE A 100 4.90 -9.66 -4.41
N ASP A 101 6.13 -10.16 -4.48
CA ASP A 101 6.53 -11.52 -4.14
C ASP A 101 7.90 -11.53 -3.47
N ALA A 102 8.21 -12.60 -2.75
CA ALA A 102 9.45 -12.71 -1.99
C ALA A 102 10.68 -12.76 -2.90
N GLY A 103 10.62 -13.47 -4.03
CA GLY A 103 11.78 -13.71 -4.89
C GLY A 103 12.30 -12.42 -5.52
N SER A 104 11.45 -11.69 -6.21
CA SER A 104 11.78 -10.40 -6.84
C SER A 104 12.17 -9.36 -5.80
N SER A 105 11.47 -9.32 -4.67
CA SER A 105 11.74 -8.36 -3.59
C SER A 105 13.10 -8.60 -2.91
N ILE A 106 13.49 -9.87 -2.67
CA ILE A 106 14.83 -10.22 -2.19
C ILE A 106 15.91 -9.79 -3.20
N ALA A 107 15.64 -9.97 -4.51
CA ALA A 107 16.58 -9.53 -5.55
C ALA A 107 16.78 -8.01 -5.51
N ILE A 108 15.71 -7.23 -5.37
CA ILE A 108 15.77 -5.77 -5.21
C ILE A 108 16.62 -5.41 -3.98
N GLN A 109 16.35 -6.01 -2.83
CA GLN A 109 17.10 -5.73 -1.59
C GLN A 109 18.60 -6.05 -1.73
N LYS A 110 18.95 -7.18 -2.36
CA LYS A 110 20.32 -7.58 -2.64
C LYS A 110 21.04 -6.60 -3.59
N LYS A 111 20.36 -6.11 -4.64
CA LYS A 111 20.89 -5.09 -5.55
C LYS A 111 21.22 -3.79 -4.81
N PHE A 112 20.31 -3.30 -3.95
CA PHE A 112 20.59 -2.14 -3.12
C PHE A 112 21.76 -2.38 -2.18
N ALA A 113 21.84 -3.53 -1.51
CA ALA A 113 22.93 -3.87 -0.62
C ALA A 113 24.29 -3.94 -1.36
N ALA A 114 24.35 -4.56 -2.55
CA ALA A 114 25.55 -4.61 -3.40
C ALA A 114 26.03 -3.22 -3.83
N ALA A 115 25.12 -2.26 -4.02
CA ALA A 115 25.43 -0.86 -4.32
C ALA A 115 25.74 -0.02 -3.06
N GLY A 116 25.93 -0.66 -1.89
CA GLY A 116 26.17 0.03 -0.61
C GLY A 116 24.93 0.74 -0.04
N GLY A 117 23.75 0.45 -0.59
CA GLY A 117 22.47 0.97 -0.13
C GLY A 117 21.80 0.08 0.93
N LYS A 118 20.60 0.46 1.32
CA LYS A 118 19.80 -0.24 2.32
C LYS A 118 18.34 -0.33 1.87
N SER A 119 17.56 -1.25 2.46
CA SER A 119 16.14 -1.38 2.19
C SER A 119 15.31 -1.36 3.47
N ILE A 120 14.07 -0.96 3.33
CA ILE A 120 13.00 -0.93 4.33
C ILE A 120 11.85 -1.76 3.76
N ASP A 121 11.34 -2.72 4.51
CA ASP A 121 10.08 -3.35 4.22
C ASP A 121 8.95 -2.41 4.66
N TYR A 122 8.06 -2.09 3.75
CA TYR A 122 6.94 -1.18 3.99
C TYR A 122 5.63 -1.91 3.79
N ASP A 123 4.77 -1.90 4.81
CA ASP A 123 3.48 -2.59 4.92
C ASP A 123 3.60 -4.11 4.73
N ARG A 124 4.25 -4.60 3.69
CA ARG A 124 4.44 -6.02 3.38
C ARG A 124 5.87 -6.48 3.65
N GLN A 125 6.03 -7.50 4.51
CA GLN A 125 7.33 -8.08 4.83
C GLN A 125 7.88 -8.88 3.65
N VAL A 126 9.13 -8.67 3.30
CA VAL A 126 9.87 -9.53 2.35
C VAL A 126 10.37 -10.76 3.09
N VAL A 127 9.63 -11.87 3.02
CA VAL A 127 9.99 -13.11 3.73
C VAL A 127 11.32 -13.65 3.22
N GLY A 128 12.30 -13.83 4.13
CA GLY A 128 13.67 -14.21 3.79
C GLY A 128 14.53 -13.04 3.31
N GLY A 129 14.03 -11.83 3.34
CA GLY A 129 14.71 -10.61 2.92
C GLY A 129 15.82 -10.15 3.87
N ILE A 130 16.45 -9.02 3.50
CA ILE A 130 17.57 -8.42 4.22
C ILE A 130 17.35 -6.96 4.60
N ALA A 131 16.10 -6.52 4.61
CA ALA A 131 15.74 -5.17 5.03
C ALA A 131 16.30 -4.83 6.42
N LYS A 132 16.53 -3.56 6.66
CA LYS A 132 17.06 -3.05 7.92
C LYS A 132 15.96 -2.83 8.97
N VAL A 133 14.73 -2.66 8.52
CA VAL A 133 13.55 -2.46 9.36
C VAL A 133 12.29 -2.78 8.55
N TYR A 134 11.29 -3.26 9.24
CA TYR A 134 9.92 -3.43 8.75
C TYR A 134 9.03 -2.37 9.38
N VAL A 135 8.39 -1.54 8.56
CA VAL A 135 7.43 -0.52 8.98
C VAL A 135 6.04 -0.96 8.55
N THR A 136 5.15 -1.16 9.50
CA THR A 136 3.83 -1.76 9.24
C THR A 136 2.83 -1.43 10.35
N PHE A 137 1.61 -1.94 10.21
CA PHE A 137 0.61 -1.98 11.29
C PHE A 137 0.63 -3.34 12.01
N ASP A 138 0.06 -3.41 13.22
CA ASP A 138 -0.05 -4.68 13.93
C ASP A 138 -1.07 -5.61 13.23
N GLY A 139 -0.55 -6.51 12.38
CA GLY A 139 -1.38 -7.42 11.60
C GLY A 139 -2.21 -8.40 12.44
N LYS A 140 -1.73 -8.82 13.62
CA LYS A 140 -2.54 -9.65 14.53
C LYS A 140 -3.71 -8.86 15.10
N ALA A 141 -3.47 -7.59 15.47
CA ALA A 141 -4.54 -6.70 15.93
C ALA A 141 -5.57 -6.43 14.82
N VAL A 142 -5.14 -6.33 13.54
CA VAL A 142 -6.07 -6.25 12.41
C VAL A 142 -7.02 -7.44 12.39
N GLY A 143 -6.49 -8.66 12.37
CA GLY A 143 -7.32 -9.86 12.32
C GLY A 143 -8.24 -9.98 13.54
N ALA A 144 -7.71 -9.77 14.75
CA ALA A 144 -8.52 -9.81 15.96
C ALA A 144 -9.68 -8.80 15.93
N ALA A 145 -9.45 -7.59 15.41
CA ALA A 145 -10.48 -6.57 15.26
C ALA A 145 -11.57 -6.99 14.23
N GLN A 146 -11.15 -7.57 13.10
CA GLN A 146 -12.06 -8.10 12.07
C GLN A 146 -12.98 -9.18 12.64
N ALA A 147 -12.39 -10.20 13.28
CA ALA A 147 -13.13 -11.30 13.87
C ALA A 147 -14.08 -10.82 14.99
N SER A 148 -13.58 -9.99 15.91
CA SER A 148 -14.38 -9.43 17.00
C SER A 148 -15.57 -8.60 16.51
N GLY A 149 -15.38 -7.82 15.45
CA GLY A 149 -16.45 -7.01 14.84
C GLY A 149 -17.57 -7.89 14.28
N VAL A 150 -17.24 -8.94 13.53
CA VAL A 150 -18.22 -9.87 12.97
C VAL A 150 -18.89 -10.69 14.07
N VAL A 151 -18.12 -11.24 15.02
CA VAL A 151 -18.68 -12.01 16.16
C VAL A 151 -19.66 -11.16 16.98
N SER A 152 -19.31 -9.90 17.25
CA SER A 152 -20.23 -8.98 17.96
C SER A 152 -21.56 -8.76 17.22
N ALA A 153 -21.53 -8.68 15.91
CA ALA A 153 -22.74 -8.50 15.09
C ALA A 153 -23.57 -9.80 14.96
N LEU A 154 -22.99 -10.95 15.30
CA LEU A 154 -23.69 -12.25 15.28
C LEU A 154 -24.31 -12.63 16.64
N LYS A 155 -24.18 -11.76 17.68
CA LYS A 155 -24.79 -12.01 18.99
C LYS A 155 -26.28 -12.33 18.86
N GLY A 156 -26.72 -13.36 19.58
CA GLY A 156 -28.14 -13.81 19.57
C GLY A 156 -28.47 -14.85 18.48
N LYS A 157 -27.58 -15.11 17.51
CA LYS A 157 -27.75 -16.21 16.57
C LYS A 157 -27.22 -17.52 17.17
N SER A 158 -27.97 -18.60 16.99
CA SER A 158 -27.52 -19.94 17.39
C SER A 158 -26.57 -20.54 16.36
N LYS A 159 -25.34 -20.85 16.78
CA LYS A 159 -24.30 -21.52 15.97
C LYS A 159 -24.12 -20.95 14.57
N PRO A 160 -24.00 -19.61 14.40
CA PRO A 160 -23.90 -19.00 13.07
C PRO A 160 -22.66 -19.48 12.31
N VAL A 161 -22.80 -19.64 11.00
CA VAL A 161 -21.75 -20.07 10.10
C VAL A 161 -20.89 -18.86 9.69
N VAL A 162 -19.59 -18.91 10.01
CA VAL A 162 -18.63 -17.85 9.67
C VAL A 162 -17.64 -18.35 8.61
N ALA A 163 -17.65 -17.71 7.45
CA ALA A 163 -16.69 -17.95 6.38
C ALA A 163 -15.53 -16.93 6.44
N GLU A 164 -14.37 -17.29 5.87
CA GLU A 164 -13.19 -16.43 5.87
C GLU A 164 -12.59 -16.31 4.46
N LEU A 165 -12.40 -15.09 4.01
CA LEU A 165 -11.67 -14.71 2.80
C LEU A 165 -10.41 -13.96 3.21
N TRP A 166 -9.29 -14.68 3.30
CA TRP A 166 -8.00 -14.13 3.69
C TRP A 166 -7.37 -13.37 2.51
N GLY A 167 -6.31 -12.60 2.78
CA GLY A 167 -5.56 -11.87 1.75
C GLY A 167 -4.75 -12.77 0.81
N GLY A 168 -3.86 -12.17 0.03
CA GLY A 168 -3.01 -12.90 -0.92
C GLY A 168 -2.01 -13.82 -0.23
N PRO A 169 -1.83 -15.08 -0.71
CA PRO A 169 -0.94 -16.06 -0.07
C PRO A 169 0.56 -15.72 -0.22
N THR A 170 0.92 -14.76 -1.07
CA THR A 170 2.29 -14.28 -1.23
C THR A 170 2.64 -13.13 -0.27
N ASP A 171 1.66 -12.65 0.51
CA ASP A 171 1.81 -11.55 1.46
C ASP A 171 1.72 -12.06 2.90
N GLN A 172 2.79 -11.83 3.67
CA GLN A 172 2.87 -12.25 5.07
C GLN A 172 1.76 -11.62 5.95
N ASN A 173 1.23 -10.45 5.58
CA ASN A 173 0.12 -9.83 6.30
C ASN A 173 -1.13 -10.72 6.31
N ALA A 174 -1.42 -11.44 5.22
CA ALA A 174 -2.56 -12.36 5.18
C ALA A 174 -2.49 -13.42 6.28
N PHE A 175 -1.27 -13.90 6.59
CA PHE A 175 -1.03 -14.86 7.68
C PHE A 175 -1.09 -14.23 9.06
N TRP A 176 -0.60 -12.97 9.21
CA TRP A 176 -0.75 -12.21 10.47
C TRP A 176 -2.22 -11.93 10.79
N PHE A 177 -3.01 -11.52 9.80
CA PHE A 177 -4.45 -11.28 9.97
C PHE A 177 -5.16 -12.59 10.31
N LYS A 178 -4.87 -13.65 9.55
CA LYS A 178 -5.39 -15.00 9.86
C LYS A 178 -5.08 -15.42 11.31
N SER A 179 -3.84 -15.23 11.76
CA SER A 179 -3.45 -15.54 13.15
C SER A 179 -4.26 -14.73 14.18
N GLY A 180 -4.57 -13.46 13.88
CA GLY A 180 -5.45 -12.64 14.71
C GLY A 180 -6.90 -13.11 14.68
N ASN A 181 -7.43 -13.50 13.50
CA ASN A 181 -8.75 -14.10 13.35
C ASN A 181 -8.84 -15.39 14.14
N ASP A 182 -7.87 -16.29 13.96
CA ASP A 182 -7.81 -17.60 14.63
C ASP A 182 -7.83 -17.47 16.16
N ALA A 183 -7.14 -16.48 16.71
CA ALA A 183 -7.11 -16.23 18.16
C ALA A 183 -8.52 -15.91 18.74
N VAL A 184 -9.37 -15.26 17.96
CA VAL A 184 -10.75 -14.93 18.35
C VAL A 184 -11.72 -16.05 17.98
N LEU A 185 -11.61 -16.63 16.78
CA LEU A 185 -12.61 -17.55 16.23
C LEU A 185 -12.44 -18.99 16.71
N ASN A 186 -11.20 -19.48 16.85
CA ASN A 186 -10.97 -20.89 17.19
C ASN A 186 -11.59 -21.31 18.53
N PRO A 187 -11.52 -20.53 19.63
CA PRO A 187 -12.22 -20.87 20.87
C PRO A 187 -13.75 -20.94 20.70
N LEU A 188 -14.32 -20.11 19.82
CA LEU A 188 -15.75 -20.08 19.56
C LEU A 188 -16.21 -21.27 18.67
N PHE A 189 -15.37 -21.66 17.70
CA PHE A 189 -15.58 -22.88 16.93
C PHE A 189 -15.48 -24.13 17.80
N SER A 190 -14.44 -24.24 18.63
CA SER A 190 -14.21 -25.39 19.52
C SER A 190 -15.33 -25.56 20.56
N SER A 191 -15.89 -24.45 21.06
CA SER A 191 -17.02 -24.49 22.00
C SER A 191 -18.39 -24.67 21.33
N GLY A 192 -18.45 -24.75 20.01
CA GLY A 192 -19.71 -24.87 19.25
C GLY A 192 -20.57 -23.60 19.28
N LYS A 193 -20.07 -22.46 19.75
CA LYS A 193 -20.76 -21.16 19.70
C LYS A 193 -20.87 -20.61 18.28
N LEU A 194 -19.89 -20.93 17.43
CA LEU A 194 -19.89 -20.66 16.00
C LEU A 194 -19.71 -21.95 15.21
N THR A 195 -20.21 -21.98 14.00
CA THR A 195 -19.93 -23.04 13.02
C THR A 195 -18.85 -22.56 12.06
N LYS A 196 -17.80 -23.36 11.91
CA LYS A 196 -16.71 -23.07 10.99
C LYS A 196 -17.18 -23.22 9.55
N GLY A 197 -17.23 -22.13 8.82
CA GLY A 197 -17.56 -22.09 7.40
C GLY A 197 -16.36 -22.32 6.48
N PRO A 198 -16.54 -22.20 5.15
CA PRO A 198 -15.45 -22.28 4.19
C PRO A 198 -14.42 -21.17 4.40
N GLN A 199 -13.14 -21.50 4.15
CA GLN A 199 -12.01 -20.60 4.32
C GLN A 199 -11.12 -20.66 3.09
N LYS A 200 -10.64 -19.50 2.56
CA LYS A 200 -9.78 -19.45 1.38
C LYS A 200 -8.93 -18.17 1.34
N PHE A 201 -7.70 -18.30 0.86
CA PHE A 201 -6.91 -17.16 0.44
C PHE A 201 -7.46 -16.58 -0.87
N VAL A 202 -7.38 -15.27 -1.01
CA VAL A 202 -7.74 -14.54 -2.21
C VAL A 202 -6.45 -14.13 -2.92
N PRO A 203 -6.07 -14.77 -4.03
CA PRO A 203 -4.86 -14.44 -4.75
C PRO A 203 -4.80 -12.94 -5.07
N ASP A 204 -3.61 -12.36 -4.89
CA ASP A 204 -3.27 -10.96 -5.20
C ASP A 204 -4.17 -9.91 -4.53
N TRP A 205 -4.96 -10.30 -3.51
CA TRP A 205 -5.96 -9.44 -2.85
C TRP A 205 -7.05 -8.92 -3.80
N LEU A 206 -7.20 -9.50 -4.99
CA LEU A 206 -8.08 -8.96 -6.02
C LEU A 206 -9.55 -9.31 -5.78
N ALA A 207 -10.41 -8.29 -5.88
CA ALA A 207 -11.88 -8.45 -5.83
C ALA A 207 -12.39 -9.42 -6.91
N THR A 208 -11.76 -9.42 -8.10
CA THR A 208 -12.07 -10.34 -9.21
C THR A 208 -11.79 -11.80 -8.87
N ASN A 209 -10.84 -12.08 -7.97
CA ASN A 209 -10.56 -13.42 -7.47
C ASN A 209 -11.48 -13.77 -6.29
N ALA A 210 -11.86 -12.79 -5.47
CA ALA A 210 -12.73 -13.00 -4.31
C ALA A 210 -14.16 -13.38 -4.70
N ALA A 211 -14.74 -12.77 -5.74
CA ALA A 211 -16.12 -13.00 -6.16
C ALA A 211 -16.42 -14.47 -6.54
N PRO A 212 -15.65 -15.14 -7.42
CA PRO A 212 -15.87 -16.55 -7.72
C PRO A 212 -15.60 -17.46 -6.49
N ILE A 213 -14.60 -17.14 -5.65
CA ILE A 213 -14.34 -17.89 -4.41
C ILE A 213 -15.57 -17.83 -3.49
N PHE A 214 -16.10 -16.63 -3.25
CA PHE A 214 -17.27 -16.48 -2.37
C PHE A 214 -18.53 -17.13 -2.97
N THR A 215 -18.69 -17.07 -4.29
CA THR A 215 -19.77 -17.79 -4.99
C THR A 215 -19.70 -19.31 -4.72
N GLN A 216 -18.51 -19.90 -4.80
CA GLN A 216 -18.32 -21.32 -4.47
C GLN A 216 -18.58 -21.62 -2.99
N MET A 217 -18.23 -20.70 -2.08
CA MET A 217 -18.54 -20.85 -0.66
C MET A 217 -20.05 -20.87 -0.40
N LEU A 218 -20.81 -20.00 -1.05
CA LEU A 218 -22.28 -19.97 -0.97
C LEU A 218 -22.90 -21.27 -1.50
N LEU A 219 -22.41 -21.77 -2.64
CA LEU A 219 -22.89 -23.04 -3.19
C LEU A 219 -22.65 -24.21 -2.23
N LYS A 220 -21.43 -24.32 -1.67
CA LYS A 220 -21.07 -25.40 -0.71
C LYS A 220 -21.90 -25.36 0.57
N THR A 221 -22.43 -24.23 0.95
CA THR A 221 -23.21 -24.04 2.17
C THR A 221 -24.70 -23.92 1.93
N ASN A 222 -25.18 -24.12 0.70
CA ASN A 222 -26.57 -23.85 0.31
C ASN A 222 -27.02 -22.43 0.73
N ASN A 223 -26.15 -21.43 0.52
CA ASN A 223 -26.29 -20.01 0.93
C ASN A 223 -26.39 -19.79 2.46
N LYS A 224 -26.03 -20.76 3.27
CA LYS A 224 -26.06 -20.68 4.74
C LYS A 224 -24.72 -20.18 5.29
N ILE A 225 -24.39 -18.93 5.02
CA ILE A 225 -23.29 -18.19 5.64
C ILE A 225 -23.88 -17.02 6.39
N ASP A 226 -23.62 -16.94 7.69
CA ASP A 226 -24.17 -15.93 8.58
C ASP A 226 -23.24 -14.72 8.78
N GLY A 227 -21.95 -14.89 8.56
CA GLY A 227 -20.95 -13.83 8.65
C GLY A 227 -19.71 -14.14 7.84
N VAL A 228 -18.98 -13.08 7.42
CA VAL A 228 -17.77 -13.23 6.63
C VAL A 228 -16.65 -12.37 7.20
N ILE A 229 -15.50 -12.99 7.43
CA ILE A 229 -14.26 -12.27 7.65
C ILE A 229 -13.64 -12.01 6.27
N ALA A 230 -13.72 -10.78 5.79
CA ALA A 230 -13.04 -10.33 4.58
C ALA A 230 -11.80 -9.52 4.96
N ALA A 231 -10.65 -9.86 4.39
CA ALA A 231 -9.36 -9.34 4.81
C ALA A 231 -9.16 -7.85 4.50
N ASN A 232 -9.86 -7.31 3.48
CA ASN A 232 -9.90 -5.87 3.21
C ASN A 232 -11.22 -5.43 2.57
N ASP A 233 -11.40 -4.12 2.38
CA ASP A 233 -12.63 -3.53 1.83
C ASP A 233 -12.87 -3.91 0.37
N ASN A 234 -11.81 -4.15 -0.43
CA ASN A 234 -11.97 -4.61 -1.82
C ASN A 234 -12.57 -6.03 -1.87
N ILE A 235 -12.07 -6.93 -1.02
CA ILE A 235 -12.61 -8.29 -0.88
C ILE A 235 -14.04 -8.22 -0.32
N ALA A 236 -14.29 -7.36 0.68
CA ALA A 236 -15.65 -7.13 1.21
C ALA A 236 -16.60 -6.62 0.13
N GLY A 237 -16.14 -5.71 -0.73
CA GLY A 237 -16.90 -5.22 -1.89
C GLY A 237 -17.29 -6.34 -2.85
N ALA A 238 -16.41 -7.30 -3.11
CA ALA A 238 -16.73 -8.49 -3.93
C ALA A 238 -17.76 -9.40 -3.27
N VAL A 239 -17.68 -9.60 -1.95
CA VAL A 239 -18.71 -10.33 -1.16
C VAL A 239 -20.06 -9.64 -1.29
N ILE A 240 -20.12 -8.31 -1.12
CA ILE A 240 -21.34 -7.51 -1.22
C ILE A 240 -21.93 -7.60 -2.63
N ALA A 241 -21.10 -7.46 -3.67
CA ALA A 241 -21.55 -7.58 -5.06
C ALA A 241 -22.15 -8.96 -5.33
N THR A 242 -21.52 -10.02 -4.84
CA THR A 242 -22.04 -11.41 -4.98
C THR A 242 -23.36 -11.60 -4.24
N LEU A 243 -23.49 -11.09 -3.00
CA LEU A 243 -24.75 -11.15 -2.25
C LEU A 243 -25.87 -10.44 -3.01
N LYS A 244 -25.61 -9.22 -3.53
CA LYS A 244 -26.58 -8.44 -4.31
C LYS A 244 -27.00 -9.17 -5.60
N ALA A 245 -26.05 -9.73 -6.35
CA ALA A 245 -26.31 -10.46 -7.58
C ALA A 245 -27.17 -11.72 -7.35
N LYS A 246 -27.09 -12.30 -6.15
CA LYS A 246 -27.91 -13.47 -5.74
C LYS A 246 -29.16 -13.08 -4.95
N HIS A 247 -29.50 -11.79 -4.88
CA HIS A 247 -30.65 -11.27 -4.10
C HIS A 247 -30.64 -11.67 -2.62
N LEU A 248 -29.43 -11.91 -2.05
CA LEU A 248 -29.26 -12.24 -0.64
C LEU A 248 -29.18 -10.95 0.21
N LYS A 249 -29.62 -11.06 1.47
CA LYS A 249 -29.56 -9.95 2.43
C LYS A 249 -28.14 -9.66 2.88
N PRO A 250 -27.83 -8.44 3.39
CA PRO A 250 -26.58 -8.16 4.08
C PRO A 250 -26.35 -9.12 5.25
N ILE A 251 -25.11 -9.51 5.44
CA ILE A 251 -24.64 -10.29 6.58
C ILE A 251 -23.48 -9.58 7.26
N PRO A 252 -23.19 -9.83 8.56
CA PRO A 252 -21.99 -9.33 9.21
C PRO A 252 -20.74 -9.58 8.40
N LEU A 253 -20.00 -8.49 8.09
CA LEU A 253 -18.89 -8.50 7.16
C LEU A 253 -17.80 -7.54 7.64
N SER A 254 -16.58 -8.03 7.75
CA SER A 254 -15.41 -7.18 8.04
C SER A 254 -14.80 -6.59 6.79
N GLY A 255 -13.85 -5.68 7.00
CA GLY A 255 -12.96 -5.13 5.99
C GLY A 255 -11.71 -4.54 6.62
N GLN A 256 -10.88 -3.87 5.84
CA GLN A 256 -9.70 -3.14 6.24
C GLN A 256 -9.39 -2.04 5.22
N ASP A 257 -8.64 -1.04 5.64
CA ASP A 257 -8.16 0.14 4.93
C ASP A 257 -9.06 1.36 5.03
N ALA A 258 -10.28 1.23 5.56
CA ALA A 258 -11.25 2.34 5.69
C ALA A 258 -11.39 3.13 4.38
N THR A 259 -11.52 2.41 3.26
CA THR A 259 -11.69 3.03 1.94
C THR A 259 -12.98 3.82 1.85
N PRO A 260 -13.09 4.84 0.98
CA PRO A 260 -14.36 5.55 0.78
C PRO A 260 -15.54 4.60 0.53
N GLN A 261 -15.34 3.59 -0.32
CA GLN A 261 -16.37 2.60 -0.65
C GLN A 261 -16.71 1.68 0.56
N GLY A 262 -15.70 1.24 1.34
CA GLY A 262 -15.91 0.44 2.54
C GLY A 262 -16.73 1.22 3.58
N VAL A 263 -16.44 2.51 3.79
CA VAL A 263 -17.20 3.38 4.69
C VAL A 263 -18.63 3.58 4.17
N GLN A 264 -18.83 3.77 2.87
CA GLN A 264 -20.16 3.85 2.26
C GLN A 264 -20.97 2.57 2.51
N TYR A 265 -20.34 1.39 2.39
CA TYR A 265 -21.00 0.12 2.68
C TYR A 265 -21.34 -0.04 4.16
N ILE A 266 -20.49 0.44 5.07
CA ILE A 266 -20.79 0.47 6.52
C ILE A 266 -22.01 1.35 6.78
N LEU A 267 -22.05 2.54 6.21
CA LEU A 267 -23.17 3.48 6.40
C LEU A 267 -24.47 2.94 5.84
N ALA A 268 -24.42 2.24 4.71
CA ALA A 268 -25.58 1.60 4.06
C ALA A 268 -25.97 0.25 4.69
N GLY A 269 -25.23 -0.26 5.67
CA GLY A 269 -25.52 -1.52 6.37
C GLY A 269 -25.13 -2.79 5.60
N TRP A 270 -24.27 -2.70 4.57
CA TRP A 270 -23.74 -3.84 3.82
C TRP A 270 -22.44 -4.41 4.40
N GLN A 271 -21.69 -3.61 5.13
CA GLN A 271 -20.47 -3.99 5.83
C GLN A 271 -20.59 -3.59 7.30
N THR A 272 -20.09 -4.40 8.21
CA THR A 272 -20.22 -4.15 9.66
C THR A 272 -19.17 -3.18 10.16
N MET A 273 -17.94 -3.38 9.71
CA MET A 273 -16.77 -2.61 10.15
C MET A 273 -15.64 -2.68 9.13
N THR A 274 -14.72 -1.75 9.24
CA THR A 274 -13.41 -1.81 8.59
C THR A 274 -12.31 -1.51 9.60
N VAL A 275 -11.15 -2.10 9.42
CA VAL A 275 -9.98 -1.77 10.23
C VAL A 275 -9.27 -0.58 9.59
N TYR A 276 -9.19 0.50 10.34
CA TYR A 276 -8.52 1.73 9.95
C TYR A 276 -7.05 1.67 10.32
N LYS A 277 -6.23 1.85 9.31
CA LYS A 277 -4.79 2.03 9.37
C LYS A 277 -4.49 3.48 8.98
N TYR A 278 -3.93 4.27 9.89
CA TYR A 278 -3.62 5.66 9.58
C TYR A 278 -2.33 5.75 8.76
N VAL A 279 -2.45 5.58 7.45
CA VAL A 279 -1.35 5.53 6.48
C VAL A 279 -0.39 6.72 6.57
N PRO A 280 -0.84 7.98 6.86
CA PRO A 280 0.09 9.10 7.04
C PRO A 280 1.17 8.84 8.09
N ASP A 281 0.86 8.15 9.20
CA ASP A 281 1.86 7.81 10.22
C ASP A 281 2.80 6.69 9.74
N GLU A 282 2.32 5.73 8.96
CA GLU A 282 3.16 4.68 8.38
C GLU A 282 4.17 5.26 7.37
N ALA A 283 3.69 6.09 6.44
CA ALA A 283 4.55 6.78 5.48
C ALA A 283 5.57 7.69 6.17
N LYS A 284 5.15 8.41 7.23
CA LYS A 284 6.04 9.26 8.04
C LYS A 284 7.10 8.44 8.76
N ALA A 285 6.72 7.31 9.35
CA ALA A 285 7.65 6.41 10.04
C ALA A 285 8.68 5.81 9.05
N ALA A 286 8.24 5.38 7.86
CA ALA A 286 9.11 4.87 6.83
C ALA A 286 10.04 5.95 6.26
N ALA A 287 9.56 7.18 6.08
CA ALA A 287 10.39 8.32 5.67
C ALA A 287 11.44 8.64 6.74
N ALA A 288 11.08 8.65 8.02
CA ALA A 288 12.02 8.85 9.13
C ALA A 288 13.06 7.72 9.20
N ALA A 289 12.65 6.47 8.98
CA ALA A 289 13.55 5.33 8.87
C ALA A 289 14.54 5.49 7.69
N ALA A 290 14.06 5.92 6.52
CA ALA A 290 14.91 6.16 5.35
C ALA A 290 15.97 7.24 5.64
N VAL A 291 15.57 8.35 6.25
CA VAL A 291 16.49 9.43 6.66
C VAL A 291 17.53 8.95 7.66
N ALA A 292 17.11 8.15 8.65
CA ALA A 292 18.04 7.57 9.64
C ALA A 292 19.05 6.65 8.97
N LEU A 293 18.60 5.78 8.04
CA LEU A 293 19.47 4.88 7.29
C LEU A 293 20.45 5.62 6.37
N LEU A 294 20.03 6.71 5.71
CA LEU A 294 20.91 7.59 4.93
C LEU A 294 22.03 8.18 5.77
N LYS A 295 21.71 8.58 7.01
CA LYS A 295 22.64 9.20 7.96
C LYS A 295 23.44 8.18 8.79
N GLY A 296 23.26 6.88 8.56
CA GLY A 296 23.90 5.83 9.37
C GLY A 296 23.44 5.80 10.83
N LYS A 297 22.26 6.37 11.14
CA LYS A 297 21.72 6.44 12.48
C LYS A 297 20.76 5.27 12.76
N LYS A 298 20.49 5.03 14.04
CA LYS A 298 19.46 4.08 14.50
C LYS A 298 18.08 4.52 14.00
N VAL A 299 17.30 3.56 13.50
CA VAL A 299 15.92 3.82 13.03
C VAL A 299 15.05 4.17 14.23
N PRO A 300 14.33 5.31 14.19
CA PRO A 300 13.44 5.71 15.27
C PRO A 300 12.14 4.86 15.26
N GLY A 301 11.48 4.79 16.42
CA GLY A 301 10.16 4.18 16.57
C GLY A 301 10.13 2.64 16.52
N VAL A 302 11.28 1.96 16.44
CA VAL A 302 11.33 0.49 16.57
C VAL A 302 10.78 0.09 17.94
N ASN A 303 9.66 -0.64 17.94
CA ASN A 303 8.93 -1.05 19.13
C ASN A 303 8.72 -2.57 19.22
N GLY A 304 9.37 -3.34 18.35
CA GLY A 304 9.32 -4.79 18.37
C GLY A 304 10.18 -5.43 17.28
N PHE A 305 10.02 -6.73 17.17
CA PHE A 305 10.68 -7.55 16.14
C PHE A 305 9.66 -8.48 15.50
N ARG A 306 9.86 -8.79 14.23
CA ARG A 306 9.09 -9.81 13.53
C ARG A 306 10.05 -10.88 13.00
N LYS A 307 9.62 -12.14 13.17
CA LYS A 307 10.37 -13.27 12.60
C LYS A 307 10.38 -13.15 11.07
N ASN A 308 11.58 -13.23 10.48
CA ASN A 308 11.79 -13.21 9.04
C ASN A 308 12.80 -14.32 8.67
N GLY A 309 12.30 -15.51 8.33
CA GLY A 309 13.13 -16.70 8.22
C GLY A 309 13.79 -17.05 9.55
N SER A 310 15.12 -17.15 9.58
CA SER A 310 15.91 -17.37 10.80
C SER A 310 16.25 -16.09 11.58
N LYS A 311 15.89 -14.90 11.05
CA LYS A 311 16.24 -13.61 11.63
C LYS A 311 15.07 -12.99 12.36
N GLN A 312 15.40 -12.07 13.28
CA GLN A 312 14.45 -11.13 13.88
C GLN A 312 14.63 -9.77 13.21
N GLU A 313 13.62 -9.32 12.52
CA GLU A 313 13.62 -8.04 11.81
C GLU A 313 13.12 -6.93 12.74
N PRO A 314 13.90 -5.86 12.99
CA PRO A 314 13.42 -4.71 13.75
C PRO A 314 12.15 -4.16 13.11
N THR A 315 11.15 -3.88 13.93
CA THR A 315 9.83 -3.51 13.42
C THR A 315 9.31 -2.24 14.09
N VAL A 316 8.74 -1.36 13.28
CA VAL A 316 7.87 -0.26 13.70
C VAL A 316 6.45 -0.71 13.42
N ALA A 317 5.76 -1.20 14.45
CA ALA A 317 4.37 -1.65 14.35
C ALA A 317 3.42 -0.55 14.86
N LEU A 318 2.56 -0.05 13.98
CA LEU A 318 1.60 0.99 14.28
C LEU A 318 0.26 0.40 14.75
N PRO A 319 -0.48 1.12 15.61
CA PRO A 319 -1.79 0.69 16.09
C PRO A 319 -2.84 0.78 14.98
N VAL A 320 -3.93 0.03 15.17
CA VAL A 320 -5.10 0.03 14.29
C VAL A 320 -6.37 0.35 15.06
N VAL A 321 -7.41 0.79 14.36
CA VAL A 321 -8.69 1.16 14.96
C VAL A 321 -9.85 0.53 14.19
N SER A 322 -10.80 -0.08 14.90
CA SER A 322 -12.06 -0.52 14.29
C SER A 322 -12.96 0.68 14.00
N ILE A 323 -13.37 0.83 12.75
CA ILE A 323 -14.36 1.80 12.31
C ILE A 323 -15.67 1.08 12.02
N THR A 324 -16.73 1.61 12.60
CA THR A 324 -18.11 1.17 12.44
C THR A 324 -18.99 2.38 12.12
N LYS A 325 -20.30 2.14 11.94
CA LYS A 325 -21.25 3.23 11.76
C LYS A 325 -21.29 4.23 12.94
N ALA A 326 -20.92 3.79 14.14
CA ALA A 326 -20.93 4.63 15.34
C ALA A 326 -19.79 5.66 15.38
N ASN A 327 -18.64 5.34 14.79
CA ASN A 327 -17.43 6.18 14.92
C ASN A 327 -16.77 6.58 13.59
N TYR A 328 -17.43 6.36 12.44
CA TYR A 328 -16.87 6.67 11.11
C TYR A 328 -16.44 8.14 10.94
N LYS A 329 -17.07 9.08 11.67
CA LYS A 329 -16.72 10.52 11.64
C LYS A 329 -15.28 10.78 12.05
N ARG A 330 -14.66 9.86 12.80
CA ARG A 330 -13.24 9.90 13.12
C ARG A 330 -12.36 10.04 11.86
N LEU A 331 -12.71 9.36 10.77
CA LEU A 331 -11.98 9.44 9.51
C LEU A 331 -11.94 10.86 8.93
N PHE A 332 -13.01 11.65 9.17
CA PHE A 332 -13.05 13.06 8.78
C PHE A 332 -12.27 13.95 9.74
N THR A 333 -12.36 13.69 11.04
CA THR A 333 -11.59 14.41 12.08
C THR A 333 -10.09 14.23 11.86
N ASP A 334 -9.65 13.01 11.58
CA ASP A 334 -8.26 12.65 11.28
C ASP A 334 -7.80 13.14 9.88
N LYS A 335 -8.70 13.77 9.09
CA LYS A 335 -8.47 14.21 7.71
C LYS A 335 -8.00 13.08 6.78
N PHE A 336 -8.32 11.85 7.13
CA PHE A 336 -8.01 10.67 6.30
C PHE A 336 -8.96 10.56 5.11
N LEU A 337 -10.24 10.81 5.34
CA LEU A 337 -11.26 10.96 4.30
C LEU A 337 -11.97 12.31 4.41
N THR A 338 -12.57 12.74 3.32
CA THR A 338 -13.45 13.90 3.29
C THR A 338 -14.92 13.47 3.19
N LYS A 339 -15.84 14.34 3.61
CA LYS A 339 -17.28 14.09 3.41
C LYS A 339 -17.63 13.93 1.92
N SER A 340 -16.98 14.68 1.03
CA SER A 340 -17.21 14.58 -0.42
C SER A 340 -16.79 13.23 -1.02
N GLN A 341 -15.83 12.52 -0.41
CA GLN A 341 -15.45 11.17 -0.84
C GLN A 341 -16.46 10.09 -0.39
N VAL A 342 -17.06 10.27 0.78
CA VAL A 342 -17.93 9.26 1.39
C VAL A 342 -19.41 9.56 1.14
N CYS A 343 -19.83 10.83 1.35
CA CYS A 343 -21.22 11.26 1.36
C CYS A 343 -21.69 11.71 -0.02
N VAL A 344 -21.51 10.89 -1.03
CA VAL A 344 -21.78 11.20 -2.45
C VAL A 344 -22.83 10.27 -3.04
N GLY A 345 -23.62 10.76 -4.00
CA GLY A 345 -24.63 9.99 -4.72
C GLY A 345 -25.63 9.33 -3.77
N ALA A 346 -25.92 8.05 -3.99
CA ALA A 346 -26.89 7.29 -3.19
C ALA A 346 -26.50 7.15 -1.70
N TYR A 347 -25.23 7.41 -1.35
CA TYR A 347 -24.73 7.31 0.03
C TYR A 347 -24.90 8.59 0.85
N ALA A 348 -25.13 9.74 0.22
CA ALA A 348 -25.30 11.04 0.91
C ALA A 348 -26.37 10.99 2.02
N LYS A 349 -27.46 10.28 1.79
CA LYS A 349 -28.57 10.11 2.75
C LYS A 349 -28.19 9.39 4.05
N TYR A 350 -27.09 8.66 4.08
CA TYR A 350 -26.62 7.92 5.26
C TYR A 350 -25.61 8.70 6.12
N CYS A 351 -25.12 9.83 5.64
CA CYS A 351 -24.15 10.69 6.34
C CYS A 351 -24.87 11.72 7.23
N LYS A 352 -25.31 11.31 8.38
CA LYS A 352 -25.96 12.18 9.38
C LYS A 352 -24.99 12.72 10.43
#